data_18380c7922070ca450422f7b871c1327
#
_entry.id   18380c7922070ca450422f7b871c1327
#
_cell.length_a   1.000
_cell.length_b   1.000
_cell.length_c   1.000
_cell.angle_alpha   90.00
_cell.angle_beta   90.00
_cell.angle_gamma   90.00
#
_symmetry.space_group_name_H-M   'P 1'
#
loop_
_entity.id
_entity.type
_entity.pdbx_description
1 polymer ?
#
loop_
_entity_poly.entity_id
_entity_poly.type
_entity_poly.pdbx_seq_one_letter_code
_entity_poly.pdbx_strand_id
1 'polypeptide(L)'
;MINNKIKILNKSDKIYIKKKLNNHFNEKQCYNLSKNKLDIIDNYENYTKSSVLCLLVYNNFNTSLNIILTKRSKNLRHHAGQISLPGGKLDYRDKGDFKKCAFREATEEIGFQSNNVCYFGKLNKYITGSGFLIQPIVALAKENQNFIINKHEVTSILHLPINFLLSENVISKVFYGNEDKNKFYITFNWKKNKIWGATAKILLDLVDLLKIIR
;
A
#
# COMPACT_ATOMS: atom_id res chain seq x y z
N MET A 1 -11.43 26.15 -17.44
CA MET A 1 -11.52 25.61 -16.06
C MET A 1 -12.28 24.32 -16.14
N ILE A 2 -11.58 23.17 -16.17
CA ILE A 2 -12.20 21.86 -16.23
C ILE A 2 -12.52 21.48 -14.78
N ASN A 3 -13.79 21.57 -14.39
CA ASN A 3 -14.30 21.12 -13.10
C ASN A 3 -14.22 19.58 -13.06
N ASN A 4 -13.06 19.02 -12.77
CA ASN A 4 -12.91 17.61 -12.43
C ASN A 4 -13.46 17.39 -11.02
N LYS A 5 -14.80 17.29 -10.89
CA LYS A 5 -15.43 16.78 -9.68
C LYS A 5 -14.88 15.37 -9.46
N ILE A 6 -14.05 15.20 -8.43
CA ILE A 6 -13.57 13.90 -7.99
C ILE A 6 -14.80 13.05 -7.67
N LYS A 7 -15.11 12.09 -8.54
CA LYS A 7 -16.24 11.17 -8.34
C LYS A 7 -15.93 10.34 -7.09
N ILE A 8 -16.81 10.46 -6.08
CA ILE A 8 -16.71 9.68 -4.85
C ILE A 8 -16.91 8.20 -5.22
N LEU A 9 -15.89 7.37 -4.97
CA LEU A 9 -15.96 5.93 -5.17
C LEU A 9 -16.90 5.33 -4.12
N ASN A 10 -18.04 4.84 -4.57
CA ASN A 10 -19.08 4.26 -3.73
C ASN A 10 -19.27 2.75 -4.00
N LYS A 11 -20.24 2.11 -3.35
CA LYS A 11 -20.47 0.67 -3.47
C LYS A 11 -20.85 0.24 -4.91
N SER A 12 -21.51 1.08 -5.69
CA SER A 12 -21.82 0.80 -7.09
C SER A 12 -20.58 0.73 -7.96
N ASP A 13 -19.49 1.38 -7.53
CA ASP A 13 -18.22 1.34 -8.22
C ASP A 13 -17.42 0.05 -7.94
N LYS A 14 -17.88 -0.81 -6.99
CA LYS A 14 -17.19 -2.06 -6.63
C LYS A 14 -16.98 -2.98 -7.81
N ILE A 15 -18.02 -3.19 -8.60
CA ILE A 15 -17.96 -4.05 -9.80
C ILE A 15 -17.05 -3.39 -10.85
N TYR A 16 -17.19 -2.09 -11.02
CA TYR A 16 -16.37 -1.32 -11.95
C TYR A 16 -14.88 -1.37 -11.58
N ILE A 17 -14.54 -1.08 -10.32
CA ILE A 17 -13.16 -1.15 -9.81
C ILE A 17 -12.59 -2.55 -9.98
N LYS A 18 -13.36 -3.58 -9.60
CA LYS A 18 -12.94 -4.98 -9.77
C LYS A 18 -12.64 -5.30 -11.23
N LYS A 19 -13.53 -4.92 -12.16
CA LYS A 19 -13.34 -5.12 -13.59
C LYS A 19 -12.10 -4.40 -14.11
N LYS A 20 -11.92 -3.14 -13.72
CA LYS A 20 -10.78 -2.32 -14.12
C LYS A 20 -9.45 -2.83 -13.58
N LEU A 21 -9.40 -3.21 -12.30
CA LEU A 21 -8.20 -3.83 -11.71
C LEU A 21 -7.88 -5.15 -12.40
N ASN A 22 -8.88 -6.00 -12.67
CA ASN A 22 -8.67 -7.25 -13.42
C ASN A 22 -8.10 -6.97 -14.82
N ASN A 23 -8.68 -6.04 -15.58
CA ASN A 23 -8.19 -5.70 -16.91
C ASN A 23 -6.75 -5.21 -16.86
N HIS A 24 -6.44 -4.26 -15.95
CA HIS A 24 -5.10 -3.72 -15.81
C HIS A 24 -4.05 -4.81 -15.53
N PHE A 25 -4.33 -5.73 -14.61
CA PHE A 25 -3.38 -6.78 -14.24
C PHE A 25 -3.37 -7.95 -15.20
N ASN A 26 -4.44 -8.19 -15.97
CA ASN A 26 -4.51 -9.26 -16.99
C ASN A 26 -3.87 -8.84 -18.32
N GLU A 27 -3.95 -7.57 -18.71
CA GLU A 27 -3.41 -7.07 -19.97
C GLU A 27 -1.88 -6.98 -20.02
N LYS A 28 -1.16 -7.57 -19.04
CA LYS A 28 0.32 -7.57 -18.95
C LYS A 28 0.97 -6.19 -19.15
N GLN A 29 0.19 -5.14 -19.14
CA GLN A 29 0.74 -3.80 -19.08
C GLN A 29 1.18 -3.53 -17.65
N CYS A 30 2.35 -4.09 -17.29
CA CYS A 30 3.18 -3.46 -16.29
C CYS A 30 3.45 -2.05 -16.83
N TYR A 31 2.54 -1.12 -16.56
CA TYR A 31 2.83 0.28 -16.74
C TYR A 31 4.05 0.55 -15.87
N ASN A 32 5.18 0.78 -16.52
CA ASN A 32 6.34 1.42 -15.92
C ASN A 32 5.91 2.82 -15.48
N LEU A 33 5.14 2.93 -14.40
CA LEU A 33 4.69 4.18 -13.80
C LEU A 33 5.86 5.01 -13.24
N SER A 34 7.03 4.43 -13.21
CA SER A 34 8.28 5.15 -13.06
C SER A 34 9.40 4.36 -13.72
N LYS A 35 9.86 4.80 -14.87
CA LYS A 35 11.20 4.51 -15.40
C LYS A 35 12.28 5.11 -14.47
N ASN A 36 12.10 5.01 -13.17
CA ASN A 36 12.99 5.57 -12.18
C ASN A 36 13.86 4.48 -11.61
N LYS A 37 15.12 4.44 -12.03
CA LYS A 37 16.26 3.77 -11.37
C LYS A 37 16.17 2.26 -11.09
N LEU A 38 15.00 1.62 -11.12
CA LEU A 38 14.83 0.19 -10.83
C LEU A 38 15.32 -0.71 -11.96
N ASP A 39 15.28 -0.22 -13.21
CA ASP A 39 15.78 -0.97 -14.37
C ASP A 39 17.33 -1.02 -14.45
N ILE A 40 18.02 -0.32 -13.56
CA ILE A 40 19.51 -0.23 -13.51
C ILE A 40 20.10 -1.08 -12.39
N ILE A 41 19.28 -1.64 -11.49
CA ILE A 41 19.77 -2.42 -10.35
C ILE A 41 19.78 -3.90 -10.73
N ASP A 42 20.85 -4.36 -11.33
CA ASP A 42 21.06 -5.76 -11.74
C ASP A 42 21.22 -6.73 -10.56
N ASN A 43 21.27 -6.24 -9.33
CA ASN A 43 21.61 -7.10 -8.18
C ASN A 43 20.68 -6.87 -6.97
N TYR A 44 19.47 -7.48 -7.02
CA TYR A 44 18.53 -7.49 -5.88
C TYR A 44 18.93 -8.42 -4.73
N GLU A 45 20.03 -9.15 -4.85
CA GLU A 45 20.47 -10.14 -3.85
C GLU A 45 20.89 -9.48 -2.53
N ASN A 46 21.40 -8.26 -2.60
CA ASN A 46 21.88 -7.52 -1.43
C ASN A 46 20.77 -6.87 -0.58
N TYR A 47 19.50 -6.97 -1.00
CA TYR A 47 18.39 -6.36 -0.28
C TYR A 47 17.61 -7.39 0.54
N THR A 48 17.20 -7.00 1.74
CA THR A 48 16.23 -7.77 2.51
C THR A 48 14.88 -7.77 1.79
N LYS A 49 14.48 -8.91 1.25
CA LYS A 49 13.21 -9.07 0.55
C LYS A 49 12.05 -8.97 1.52
N SER A 50 11.04 -8.19 1.18
CA SER A 50 9.84 -7.98 1.99
C SER A 50 8.61 -7.79 1.10
N SER A 51 7.43 -7.97 1.67
CA SER A 51 6.18 -7.77 0.96
C SER A 51 5.15 -7.08 1.86
N VAL A 52 4.32 -6.24 1.27
CA VAL A 52 3.22 -5.56 1.98
C VAL A 52 1.91 -5.73 1.24
N LEU A 53 0.80 -5.72 1.98
CA LEU A 53 -0.54 -5.89 1.45
C LEU A 53 -1.26 -4.53 1.31
N CYS A 54 -1.51 -4.10 0.09
CA CYS A 54 -2.45 -3.03 -0.23
C CYS A 54 -3.86 -3.59 -0.24
N LEU A 55 -4.44 -3.78 0.95
CA LEU A 55 -5.78 -4.33 1.12
C LEU A 55 -6.83 -3.23 0.99
N LEU A 56 -7.60 -3.29 -0.08
CA LEU A 56 -8.76 -2.43 -0.30
C LEU A 56 -9.99 -3.04 0.35
N VAL A 57 -10.76 -2.24 1.07
CA VAL A 57 -12.01 -2.66 1.73
C VAL A 57 -13.10 -1.63 1.51
N TYR A 58 -14.35 -2.07 1.35
CA TYR A 58 -15.49 -1.17 1.38
C TYR A 58 -15.95 -0.96 2.81
N ASN A 59 -16.19 0.28 3.17
CA ASN A 59 -16.85 0.62 4.43
C ASN A 59 -18.37 0.57 4.22
N ASN A 60 -19.05 -0.29 4.94
CA ASN A 60 -20.50 -0.47 4.80
C ASN A 60 -21.31 0.74 5.28
N PHE A 61 -20.77 1.54 6.21
CA PHE A 61 -21.49 2.69 6.78
C PHE A 61 -21.52 3.89 5.82
N ASN A 62 -20.40 4.18 5.14
CA ASN A 62 -20.28 5.34 4.26
C ASN A 62 -20.01 4.99 2.79
N THR A 63 -20.10 3.71 2.42
CA THR A 63 -19.91 3.20 1.06
C THR A 63 -18.59 3.61 0.39
N SER A 64 -17.62 4.08 1.17
CA SER A 64 -16.31 4.50 0.66
C SER A 64 -15.35 3.33 0.53
N LEU A 65 -14.47 3.41 -0.48
CA LEU A 65 -13.33 2.50 -0.61
C LEU A 65 -12.19 3.01 0.28
N ASN A 66 -11.69 2.13 1.14
CA ASN A 66 -10.58 2.44 2.03
C ASN A 66 -9.42 1.48 1.80
N ILE A 67 -8.22 1.93 2.13
CA ILE A 67 -7.06 1.06 2.27
C ILE A 67 -6.75 0.84 3.74
N ILE A 68 -6.39 -0.40 4.08
CA ILE A 68 -6.04 -0.78 5.44
C ILE A 68 -4.57 -0.44 5.71
N LEU A 69 -4.36 0.30 6.80
CA LEU A 69 -3.04 0.57 7.35
C LEU A 69 -2.99 0.12 8.80
N THR A 70 -1.79 -0.15 9.29
CA THR A 70 -1.51 -0.49 10.69
C THR A 70 -0.72 0.62 11.36
N LYS A 71 -0.99 0.85 12.64
CA LYS A 71 -0.10 1.61 13.50
C LYS A 71 0.74 0.62 14.29
N ARG A 72 2.04 0.64 14.06
CA ARG A 72 2.98 -0.27 14.70
C ARG A 72 3.04 -0.05 16.22
N SER A 73 3.25 -1.10 16.97
CA SER A 73 3.42 -1.01 18.44
C SER A 73 4.62 -0.13 18.79
N LYS A 74 4.50 0.65 19.85
CA LYS A 74 5.61 1.45 20.38
C LYS A 74 6.72 0.62 21.01
N ASN A 75 6.45 -0.66 21.30
CA ASN A 75 7.40 -1.58 21.93
C ASN A 75 8.33 -2.27 20.90
N LEU A 76 8.14 -2.03 19.62
CA LEU A 76 9.00 -2.60 18.58
C LEU A 76 10.35 -1.89 18.51
N ARG A 77 11.41 -2.64 18.23
CA ARG A 77 12.77 -2.09 18.08
C ARG A 77 12.93 -1.15 16.89
N HIS A 78 12.20 -1.41 15.80
CA HIS A 78 12.28 -0.64 14.56
C HIS A 78 10.90 -0.11 14.15
N HIS A 79 10.87 1.14 13.67
CA HIS A 79 9.66 1.78 13.16
C HIS A 79 8.50 1.86 14.18
N ALA A 80 8.82 1.94 15.48
CA ALA A 80 7.85 2.01 16.56
C ALA A 80 6.87 3.18 16.37
N GLY A 81 5.57 2.90 16.50
CA GLY A 81 4.50 3.89 16.40
C GLY A 81 4.24 4.45 15.00
N GLN A 82 4.99 4.03 13.97
CA GLN A 82 4.78 4.47 12.59
C GLN A 82 3.55 3.83 11.96
N ILE A 83 3.03 4.50 10.93
CA ILE A 83 1.96 3.97 10.09
C ILE A 83 2.57 3.22 8.92
N SER A 84 2.10 1.99 8.67
CA SER A 84 2.56 1.12 7.60
C SER A 84 1.40 0.39 6.93
N LEU A 85 1.66 -0.15 5.74
CA LEU A 85 0.86 -1.23 5.18
C LEU A 85 1.15 -2.52 5.97
N PRO A 86 0.17 -3.42 6.18
CA PRO A 86 0.43 -4.74 6.76
C PRO A 86 1.44 -5.49 5.91
N GLY A 87 2.42 -6.14 6.56
CA GLY A 87 3.46 -6.86 5.83
C GLY A 87 4.78 -6.94 6.57
N GLY A 88 5.71 -7.72 6.00
CA GLY A 88 7.00 -7.97 6.62
C GLY A 88 8.02 -8.61 5.69
N LYS A 89 9.03 -9.24 6.28
CA LYS A 89 10.13 -9.89 5.56
C LYS A 89 9.70 -11.22 4.97
N LEU A 90 10.25 -11.56 3.80
CA LEU A 90 10.15 -12.92 3.29
C LEU A 90 10.84 -13.88 4.26
N ASP A 91 10.15 -14.97 4.49
CA ASP A 91 10.55 -16.08 5.35
C ASP A 91 10.59 -17.38 4.51
N TYR A 92 11.25 -18.42 5.01
CA TYR A 92 11.36 -19.71 4.31
C TYR A 92 9.98 -20.35 4.02
N ARG A 93 8.97 -20.09 4.87
CA ARG A 93 7.58 -20.53 4.70
C ARG A 93 6.94 -19.96 3.43
N ASP A 94 7.39 -18.80 2.99
CA ASP A 94 6.86 -18.13 1.80
C ASP A 94 7.38 -18.73 0.50
N LYS A 95 8.47 -19.54 0.54
CA LYS A 95 9.11 -20.17 -0.62
C LYS A 95 9.42 -19.17 -1.75
N GLY A 96 9.83 -17.96 -1.40
CA GLY A 96 10.12 -16.89 -2.35
C GLY A 96 8.90 -16.16 -2.93
N ASP A 97 7.69 -16.54 -2.54
CA ASP A 97 6.44 -15.93 -3.02
C ASP A 97 6.04 -14.71 -2.19
N PHE A 98 6.19 -13.52 -2.79
CA PHE A 98 5.82 -12.26 -2.18
C PHE A 98 4.33 -12.14 -1.80
N LYS A 99 3.42 -12.78 -2.58
CA LYS A 99 2.00 -12.80 -2.23
C LYS A 99 1.77 -13.61 -0.96
N LYS A 100 2.40 -14.79 -0.84
CA LYS A 100 2.32 -15.61 0.37
C LYS A 100 2.84 -14.84 1.58
N CYS A 101 3.99 -14.17 1.44
CA CYS A 101 4.55 -13.32 2.48
C CYS A 101 3.56 -12.24 2.93
N ALA A 102 3.05 -11.40 2.01
CA ALA A 102 2.13 -10.32 2.36
C ALA A 102 0.86 -10.84 3.05
N PHE A 103 0.33 -11.97 2.60
CA PHE A 103 -0.86 -12.57 3.19
C PHE A 103 -0.60 -13.17 4.56
N ARG A 104 0.52 -13.88 4.75
CA ARG A 104 0.93 -14.42 6.04
C ARG A 104 1.13 -13.33 7.07
N GLU A 105 1.93 -12.32 6.74
CA GLU A 105 2.21 -11.18 7.63
C GLU A 105 0.92 -10.43 8.00
N ALA A 106 0.04 -10.15 7.03
CA ALA A 106 -1.26 -9.52 7.31
C ALA A 106 -2.15 -10.40 8.21
N THR A 107 -2.07 -11.73 8.09
CA THR A 107 -2.79 -12.64 8.98
C THR A 107 -2.22 -12.59 10.39
N GLU A 108 -0.89 -12.58 10.52
CA GLU A 108 -0.17 -12.50 11.80
C GLU A 108 -0.42 -11.15 12.51
N GLU A 109 -0.39 -10.02 11.78
CA GLU A 109 -0.55 -8.67 12.33
C GLU A 109 -2.00 -8.30 12.66
N ILE A 110 -2.95 -8.62 11.77
CA ILE A 110 -4.33 -8.11 11.83
C ILE A 110 -5.43 -9.15 11.65
N GLY A 111 -5.10 -10.44 11.66
CA GLY A 111 -6.09 -11.51 11.48
C GLY A 111 -6.75 -11.50 10.09
N PHE A 112 -6.00 -11.10 9.07
CA PHE A 112 -6.50 -11.03 7.69
C PHE A 112 -6.99 -12.39 7.19
N GLN A 113 -8.17 -12.41 6.54
CA GLN A 113 -8.79 -13.61 5.99
C GLN A 113 -8.55 -13.72 4.49
N SER A 114 -7.54 -14.50 4.09
CA SER A 114 -7.08 -14.62 2.72
C SER A 114 -8.07 -15.28 1.75
N ASN A 115 -8.99 -16.09 2.24
CA ASN A 115 -10.05 -16.75 1.44
C ASN A 115 -11.17 -15.77 1.02
N ASN A 116 -11.26 -14.63 1.67
CA ASN A 116 -12.31 -13.62 1.44
C ASN A 116 -11.82 -12.38 0.70
N VAL A 117 -10.90 -12.56 -0.27
CA VAL A 117 -10.38 -11.47 -1.09
C VAL A 117 -10.29 -11.85 -2.57
N CYS A 118 -10.31 -10.82 -3.43
CA CYS A 118 -9.86 -10.92 -4.81
C CYS A 118 -8.42 -10.39 -4.86
N TYR A 119 -7.48 -11.23 -5.21
CA TYR A 119 -6.12 -10.83 -5.54
C TYR A 119 -6.09 -10.27 -6.96
N PHE A 120 -5.39 -9.15 -7.17
CA PHE A 120 -5.26 -8.53 -8.49
C PHE A 120 -3.85 -8.64 -9.06
N GLY A 121 -2.83 -8.30 -8.29
CA GLY A 121 -1.46 -8.30 -8.81
C GLY A 121 -0.46 -7.62 -7.88
N LYS A 122 0.63 -7.16 -8.48
CA LYS A 122 1.78 -6.53 -7.82
C LYS A 122 1.96 -5.11 -8.35
N LEU A 123 2.19 -4.14 -7.49
CA LEU A 123 2.70 -2.84 -7.90
C LEU A 123 4.21 -2.92 -8.15
N ASN A 124 4.79 -1.81 -8.58
CA ASN A 124 6.24 -1.72 -8.73
C ASN A 124 6.95 -1.98 -7.39
N LYS A 125 8.10 -2.63 -7.46
CA LYS A 125 8.96 -2.83 -6.29
C LYS A 125 9.48 -1.48 -5.80
N TYR A 126 9.66 -1.37 -4.51
CA TYR A 126 10.23 -0.19 -3.86
C TYR A 126 11.48 -0.55 -3.07
N ILE A 127 12.58 0.18 -3.31
CA ILE A 127 13.81 0.02 -2.54
C ILE A 127 13.88 1.13 -1.50
N THR A 128 14.07 0.73 -0.24
CA THR A 128 14.23 1.68 0.87
C THR A 128 15.70 2.01 1.09
N GLY A 129 15.98 3.21 1.63
CA GLY A 129 17.33 3.57 2.06
C GLY A 129 17.88 2.68 3.19
N SER A 130 17.04 1.91 3.88
CA SER A 130 17.42 0.95 4.92
C SER A 130 17.68 -0.47 4.38
N GLY A 131 17.82 -0.64 3.07
CA GLY A 131 18.21 -1.91 2.46
C GLY A 131 17.09 -2.94 2.27
N PHE A 132 15.84 -2.51 2.20
CA PHE A 132 14.71 -3.39 1.89
C PHE A 132 14.27 -3.27 0.44
N LEU A 133 13.98 -4.41 -0.18
CA LEU A 133 13.23 -4.53 -1.43
C LEU A 133 11.79 -4.91 -1.09
N ILE A 134 10.87 -3.98 -1.23
CA ILE A 134 9.45 -4.17 -0.90
C ILE A 134 8.66 -4.46 -2.16
N GLN A 135 7.92 -5.58 -2.19
CA GLN A 135 6.95 -5.90 -3.22
C GLN A 135 5.53 -5.65 -2.70
N PRO A 136 4.83 -4.61 -3.16
CA PRO A 136 3.43 -4.40 -2.78
C PRO A 136 2.50 -5.34 -3.54
N ILE A 137 1.53 -5.90 -2.82
CA ILE A 137 0.50 -6.81 -3.31
C ILE A 137 -0.85 -6.13 -3.20
N VAL A 138 -1.65 -6.15 -4.28
CA VAL A 138 -2.97 -5.50 -4.30
C VAL A 138 -4.07 -6.56 -4.19
N ALA A 139 -4.97 -6.38 -3.24
CA ALA A 139 -6.15 -7.20 -3.05
C ALA A 139 -7.36 -6.36 -2.62
N LEU A 140 -8.56 -6.83 -2.97
CA LEU A 140 -9.83 -6.24 -2.57
C LEU A 140 -10.64 -7.26 -1.77
N ALA A 141 -11.08 -6.89 -0.58
CA ALA A 141 -11.98 -7.72 0.21
C ALA A 141 -13.33 -7.89 -0.49
N LYS A 142 -13.81 -9.14 -0.56
CA LYS A 142 -15.13 -9.48 -1.11
C LYS A 142 -16.23 -9.00 -0.19
N GLU A 143 -16.01 -9.14 1.11
CA GLU A 143 -16.90 -8.81 2.21
C GLU A 143 -16.14 -8.12 3.35
N ASN A 144 -16.82 -7.82 4.44
CA ASN A 144 -16.17 -7.27 5.63
C ASN A 144 -15.13 -8.24 6.17
N GLN A 145 -13.96 -7.68 6.47
CA GLN A 145 -12.91 -8.39 7.20
C GLN A 145 -13.12 -8.15 8.69
N ASN A 146 -13.21 -9.21 9.47
CA ASN A 146 -13.18 -9.14 10.94
C ASN A 146 -11.72 -9.16 11.38
N PHE A 147 -11.14 -7.98 11.54
CA PHE A 147 -9.74 -7.85 11.92
C PHE A 147 -9.54 -8.17 13.40
N ILE A 148 -8.50 -8.98 13.69
CA ILE A 148 -8.05 -9.32 15.06
C ILE A 148 -6.59 -8.87 15.17
N ILE A 149 -6.35 -7.83 15.97
CA ILE A 149 -5.03 -7.21 16.08
C ILE A 149 -4.11 -8.05 16.98
N ASN A 150 -2.92 -8.35 16.50
CA ASN A 150 -1.81 -8.78 17.33
C ASN A 150 -1.23 -7.57 18.07
N LYS A 151 -1.57 -7.40 19.34
CA LYS A 151 -1.17 -6.24 20.16
C LYS A 151 0.34 -6.10 20.37
N HIS A 152 1.11 -7.15 20.17
CA HIS A 152 2.57 -7.10 20.26
C HIS A 152 3.17 -6.32 19.07
N GLU A 153 2.52 -6.37 17.92
CA GLU A 153 3.02 -5.77 16.68
C GLU A 153 2.25 -4.53 16.24
N VAL A 154 0.94 -4.51 16.47
CA VAL A 154 0.01 -3.48 15.99
C VAL A 154 -0.82 -2.92 17.13
N THR A 155 -0.86 -1.59 17.25
CA THR A 155 -1.71 -0.89 18.24
C THR A 155 -3.10 -0.58 17.71
N SER A 156 -3.24 -0.31 16.42
CA SER A 156 -4.54 0.02 15.81
C SER A 156 -4.51 -0.18 14.30
N ILE A 157 -5.69 -0.42 13.74
CA ILE A 157 -5.94 -0.45 12.31
C ILE A 157 -6.56 0.88 11.90
N LEU A 158 -6.10 1.42 10.76
CA LEU A 158 -6.62 2.64 10.18
C LEU A 158 -7.28 2.31 8.83
N HIS A 159 -8.48 2.81 8.63
CA HIS A 159 -9.21 2.75 7.36
C HIS A 159 -9.02 4.08 6.65
N LEU A 160 -7.99 4.19 5.82
CA LEU A 160 -7.69 5.41 5.08
C LEU A 160 -8.54 5.48 3.81
N PRO A 161 -9.45 6.47 3.67
CA PRO A 161 -10.29 6.59 2.49
C PRO A 161 -9.45 6.88 1.24
N ILE A 162 -9.67 6.11 0.17
CA ILE A 162 -8.99 6.35 -1.11
C ILE A 162 -9.32 7.75 -1.66
N ASN A 163 -10.54 8.23 -1.45
CA ASN A 163 -10.94 9.58 -1.86
C ASN A 163 -10.09 10.68 -1.20
N PHE A 164 -9.62 10.46 0.02
CA PHE A 164 -8.68 11.39 0.67
C PHE A 164 -7.36 11.46 -0.09
N LEU A 165 -6.82 10.31 -0.52
CA LEU A 165 -5.58 10.27 -1.30
C LEU A 165 -5.73 10.82 -2.72
N LEU A 166 -6.96 10.79 -3.27
CA LEU A 166 -7.28 11.35 -4.57
C LEU A 166 -7.45 12.88 -4.55
N SER A 167 -7.56 13.48 -3.36
CA SER A 167 -7.71 14.93 -3.20
C SER A 167 -6.43 15.65 -3.61
N GLU A 168 -6.57 16.83 -4.17
CA GLU A 168 -5.44 17.69 -4.54
C GLU A 168 -4.71 18.18 -3.29
N ASN A 169 -3.39 18.35 -3.38
CA ASN A 169 -2.53 18.95 -2.36
C ASN A 169 -2.40 18.19 -1.02
N VAL A 170 -2.79 16.92 -0.96
CA VAL A 170 -2.59 16.11 0.26
C VAL A 170 -1.14 15.72 0.46
N ILE A 171 -0.38 15.58 -0.62
CA ILE A 171 0.96 15.01 -0.65
C ILE A 171 2.01 16.10 -0.66
N SER A 172 2.99 15.98 0.24
CA SER A 172 4.14 16.88 0.34
C SER A 172 5.44 16.14 0.08
N LYS A 173 6.40 16.83 -0.54
CA LYS A 173 7.78 16.37 -0.64
C LYS A 173 8.59 17.05 0.47
N VAL A 174 9.32 16.24 1.24
CA VAL A 174 10.25 16.75 2.26
C VAL A 174 11.66 16.42 1.81
N PHE A 175 12.43 17.46 1.52
CA PHE A 175 13.83 17.35 1.11
C PHE A 175 14.72 17.13 2.33
N TYR A 176 15.78 16.33 2.19
CA TYR A 176 16.73 16.04 3.24
C TYR A 176 18.17 15.95 2.67
N GLY A 177 19.15 16.23 3.52
CA GLY A 177 20.56 16.31 3.15
C GLY A 177 21.01 17.74 2.84
N ASN A 178 22.20 18.08 3.32
CA ASN A 178 22.74 19.47 3.22
C ASN A 178 23.29 19.80 1.83
N GLU A 179 23.69 18.80 1.05
CA GLU A 179 24.38 18.99 -0.24
C GLU A 179 23.61 18.51 -1.45
N ASP A 180 22.62 17.61 -1.27
CA ASP A 180 21.90 16.98 -2.37
C ASP A 180 20.42 17.38 -2.33
N LYS A 181 20.11 18.51 -2.97
CA LYS A 181 18.72 19.05 -3.08
C LYS A 181 17.76 18.10 -3.82
N ASN A 182 18.25 16.97 -4.33
CA ASN A 182 17.45 15.97 -5.06
C ASN A 182 16.93 14.84 -4.16
N LYS A 183 17.42 14.71 -2.91
CA LYS A 183 16.93 13.70 -1.98
C LYS A 183 15.68 14.18 -1.26
N PHE A 184 14.58 13.49 -1.46
CA PHE A 184 13.32 13.77 -0.78
C PHE A 184 12.58 12.49 -0.46
N TYR A 185 11.71 12.56 0.54
CA TYR A 185 10.70 11.54 0.80
C TYR A 185 9.29 12.14 0.69
N ILE A 186 8.34 11.28 0.37
CA ILE A 186 6.93 11.65 0.29
C ILE A 186 6.30 11.52 1.67
N THR A 187 5.47 12.48 2.03
CA THR A 187 4.72 12.48 3.28
C THR A 187 3.36 13.13 3.11
N PHE A 188 2.41 12.72 3.94
CA PHE A 188 1.13 13.39 4.13
C PHE A 188 0.59 13.10 5.53
N ASN A 189 -0.34 13.95 5.98
CA ASN A 189 -1.01 13.78 7.25
C ASN A 189 -2.46 13.38 7.03
N TRP A 190 -2.90 12.34 7.72
CA TRP A 190 -4.32 11.97 7.78
C TRP A 190 -4.77 11.94 9.23
N LYS A 191 -5.72 12.83 9.57
CA LYS A 191 -6.05 13.12 10.96
C LYS A 191 -4.75 13.49 11.70
N LYS A 192 -4.46 12.86 12.84
CA LYS A 192 -3.23 13.07 13.63
C LYS A 192 -2.08 12.10 13.29
N ASN A 193 -2.20 11.34 12.21
CA ASN A 193 -1.18 10.36 11.81
C ASN A 193 -0.37 10.88 10.63
N LYS A 194 0.96 10.91 10.78
CA LYS A 194 1.90 11.17 9.70
C LYS A 194 2.18 9.87 8.95
N ILE A 195 1.99 9.87 7.63
CA ILE A 195 2.31 8.76 6.74
C ILE A 195 3.42 9.22 5.81
N TRP A 196 4.50 8.46 5.71
CA TRP A 196 5.71 8.90 5.03
C TRP A 196 6.54 7.74 4.47
N GLY A 197 7.60 8.07 3.71
CA GLY A 197 8.56 7.11 3.19
C GLY A 197 7.95 6.06 2.26
N ALA A 198 8.34 4.81 2.42
CA ALA A 198 7.89 3.70 1.58
C ALA A 198 6.36 3.56 1.56
N THR A 199 5.71 3.66 2.72
CA THR A 199 4.24 3.57 2.81
C THR A 199 3.57 4.66 1.98
N ALA A 200 3.99 5.92 2.12
CA ALA A 200 3.42 7.03 1.36
C ALA A 200 3.67 6.87 -0.15
N LYS A 201 4.87 6.43 -0.56
CA LYS A 201 5.20 6.21 -1.97
C LYS A 201 4.37 5.09 -2.59
N ILE A 202 4.22 3.96 -1.91
CA ILE A 202 3.41 2.83 -2.38
C ILE A 202 1.92 3.23 -2.49
N LEU A 203 1.41 4.01 -1.53
CA LEU A 203 0.04 4.52 -1.60
C LEU A 203 -0.16 5.47 -2.77
N LEU A 204 0.85 6.28 -3.10
CA LEU A 204 0.80 7.16 -4.27
C LEU A 204 0.74 6.35 -5.57
N ASP A 205 1.58 5.34 -5.72
CA ASP A 205 1.58 4.46 -6.89
C ASP A 205 0.23 3.72 -7.05
N LEU A 206 -0.37 3.29 -5.93
CA LEU A 206 -1.72 2.70 -5.94
C LEU A 206 -2.78 3.70 -6.39
N VAL A 207 -2.71 4.95 -5.93
CA VAL A 207 -3.64 6.02 -6.32
C VAL A 207 -3.49 6.36 -7.78
N ASP A 208 -2.27 6.45 -8.30
CA ASP A 208 -2.02 6.72 -9.72
C ASP A 208 -2.59 5.59 -10.59
N LEU A 209 -2.43 4.32 -10.18
CA LEU A 209 -3.11 3.21 -10.81
C LEU A 209 -4.64 3.40 -10.82
N LEU A 210 -5.23 3.74 -9.68
CA LEU A 210 -6.68 3.94 -9.57
C LEU A 210 -7.19 5.15 -10.38
N LYS A 211 -6.37 6.18 -10.61
CA LYS A 211 -6.68 7.31 -11.51
C LYS A 211 -6.70 6.89 -12.97
N ILE A 212 -5.72 6.09 -13.42
CA ILE A 212 -5.64 5.60 -14.79
C ILE A 212 -6.85 4.74 -15.16
N ILE A 213 -7.33 3.95 -14.22
CA ILE A 213 -8.48 3.06 -14.44
C ILE A 213 -9.84 3.76 -14.25
N ARG A 214 -9.85 5.05 -14.06
CA ARG A 214 -11.04 5.91 -14.02
C ARG A 214 -11.44 6.37 -15.40
#